data_2b610ddd326adb013ac379a25f8eda95
#
_entry.id   2b610ddd326adb013ac379a25f8eda95
#
_cell.length_a   1.000
_cell.length_b   1.000
_cell.length_c   1.000
_cell.angle_alpha   90.00
_cell.angle_beta   90.00
_cell.angle_gamma   90.00
#
_symmetry.space_group_name_H-M   'P 1'
#
loop_
_entity.id
_entity.type
_entity.pdbx_description
1 polymer ?
#
loop_
_entity_poly.entity_id
_entity_poly.type
_entity_poly.pdbx_seq_one_letter_code
_entity_poly.pdbx_strand_id
1 'polypeptide(L)'
;LLKKKDYKWIGFCSYRRFWVNKNSPKSKNIEELSASILKKEPTEWENYDCILAEPLTLDKQKFMKLLKHNFKYIFKKPSLLINRCTIKDHFYLNHGSFFLDEAIKLLDKNEQDKFQNYLNGHEFNPHNLFICKNTTLLNSYYAKIFNWLFKCEEIFKKFDLDTYGKKRIYGFLAERYLPFWFKENSKTLDWPYVYFDTNKFKK
;
A
#
# COMPACT_ATOMS: atom_id res chain seq x y z
N LEU A 1 9.34 1.59 -19.57
CA LEU A 1 8.91 0.27 -20.06
C LEU A 1 10.11 -0.67 -20.02
N LEU A 2 10.06 -1.68 -19.17
CA LEU A 2 11.10 -2.69 -19.07
C LEU A 2 11.18 -3.44 -20.41
N LYS A 3 12.35 -3.37 -21.07
CA LYS A 3 12.62 -4.18 -22.26
C LYS A 3 12.42 -5.66 -21.91
N LYS A 4 11.80 -6.43 -22.83
CA LYS A 4 11.58 -7.88 -22.73
C LYS A 4 12.86 -8.63 -22.34
N LYS A 5 13.11 -8.74 -21.02
CA LYS A 5 13.86 -9.86 -20.46
C LYS A 5 12.79 -10.73 -19.81
N ASP A 6 12.80 -12.01 -20.08
CA ASP A 6 11.90 -12.99 -19.47
C ASP A 6 12.27 -13.20 -17.99
N TYR A 7 11.96 -12.18 -17.18
CA TYR A 7 12.02 -12.34 -15.74
C TYR A 7 10.81 -13.15 -15.30
N LYS A 8 11.06 -14.24 -14.60
CA LYS A 8 9.99 -15.04 -13.99
C LYS A 8 9.22 -14.22 -12.94
N TRP A 9 9.93 -13.40 -12.17
CA TRP A 9 9.36 -12.53 -11.14
C TRP A 9 10.01 -11.15 -11.16
N ILE A 10 9.20 -10.11 -11.01
CA ILE A 10 9.66 -8.72 -10.94
C ILE A 10 9.08 -8.10 -9.68
N GLY A 11 9.93 -7.57 -8.81
CA GLY A 11 9.52 -7.04 -7.52
C GLY A 11 9.92 -5.61 -7.29
N PHE A 12 9.14 -4.93 -6.46
CA PHE A 12 9.40 -3.59 -5.97
C PHE A 12 9.44 -3.59 -4.45
N CYS A 13 10.42 -2.90 -3.91
CA CYS A 13 10.52 -2.62 -2.48
C CYS A 13 10.86 -1.15 -2.27
N SER A 14 10.57 -0.63 -1.10
CA SER A 14 11.04 0.70 -0.70
C SER A 14 12.30 0.59 0.14
N TYR A 15 13.12 1.65 0.19
CA TYR A 15 14.27 1.68 1.07
C TYR A 15 13.85 1.41 2.53
N ARG A 16 14.67 0.72 3.30
CA ARG A 16 14.40 0.23 4.67
C ARG A 16 13.31 -0.85 4.79
N ARG A 17 12.78 -1.38 3.68
CA ARG A 17 11.82 -2.49 3.72
C ARG A 17 12.33 -3.62 2.86
N PHE A 18 12.45 -4.79 3.45
CA PHE A 18 13.09 -5.94 2.84
C PHE A 18 12.14 -7.13 2.89
N TRP A 19 11.97 -7.79 1.76
CA TRP A 19 11.30 -9.08 1.72
C TRP A 19 12.16 -10.10 2.45
N VAL A 20 11.53 -10.90 3.30
CA VAL A 20 12.22 -11.90 4.12
C VAL A 20 11.65 -13.29 3.89
N ASN A 21 12.42 -14.30 4.28
CA ASN A 21 11.93 -15.68 4.28
C ASN A 21 10.79 -15.83 5.27
N LYS A 22 9.82 -16.70 4.96
CA LYS A 22 8.70 -17.01 5.84
C LYS A 22 9.22 -17.50 7.19
N ASN A 23 8.60 -17.04 8.26
CA ASN A 23 9.01 -17.36 9.65
C ASN A 23 10.39 -16.79 10.08
N SER A 24 10.95 -15.83 9.34
CA SER A 24 12.16 -15.16 9.80
C SER A 24 11.91 -14.38 11.08
N PRO A 25 12.80 -14.47 12.09
CA PRO A 25 12.71 -13.63 13.28
C PRO A 25 12.94 -12.17 12.94
N LYS A 26 12.50 -11.27 13.83
CA LYS A 26 12.81 -9.84 13.70
C LYS A 26 14.33 -9.63 13.80
N SER A 27 14.91 -9.07 12.76
CA SER A 27 16.34 -8.79 12.68
C SER A 27 16.73 -7.65 13.60
N LYS A 28 17.74 -7.86 14.46
CA LYS A 28 18.26 -6.85 15.41
C LYS A 28 19.48 -6.13 14.86
N ASN A 29 20.21 -6.77 13.94
CA ASN A 29 21.42 -6.26 13.32
C ASN A 29 21.45 -6.57 11.81
N ILE A 30 22.51 -6.11 11.11
CA ILE A 30 22.66 -6.27 9.66
C ILE A 30 22.90 -7.73 9.27
N GLU A 31 23.64 -8.49 10.08
CA GLU A 31 23.93 -9.90 9.83
C GLU A 31 22.65 -10.74 9.86
N GLU A 32 21.84 -10.58 10.88
CA GLU A 32 20.53 -11.24 11.00
C GLU A 32 19.60 -10.84 9.86
N LEU A 33 19.58 -9.55 9.48
CA LEU A 33 18.82 -9.09 8.32
C LEU A 33 19.29 -9.80 7.05
N SER A 34 20.61 -9.80 6.79
CA SER A 34 21.19 -10.44 5.62
C SER A 34 20.87 -11.93 5.52
N ALA A 35 20.82 -12.62 6.66
CA ALA A 35 20.44 -14.02 6.73
C ALA A 35 18.93 -14.25 6.45
N SER A 36 18.09 -13.28 6.84
CA SER A 36 16.63 -13.37 6.69
C SER A 36 16.10 -12.89 5.35
N ILE A 37 16.86 -12.05 4.61
CA ILE A 37 16.42 -11.50 3.31
C ILE A 37 16.10 -12.62 2.32
N LEU A 38 14.98 -12.44 1.62
CA LEU A 38 14.58 -13.31 0.52
C LEU A 38 15.57 -13.19 -0.65
N LYS A 39 16.26 -14.27 -1.00
CA LYS A 39 17.28 -14.30 -2.05
C LYS A 39 16.79 -14.91 -3.36
N LYS A 40 15.74 -15.69 -3.32
CA LYS A 40 15.12 -16.36 -4.49
C LYS A 40 13.65 -16.63 -4.23
N GLU A 41 12.91 -16.86 -5.29
CA GLU A 41 11.49 -17.18 -5.20
C GLU A 41 11.23 -18.48 -4.44
N PRO A 42 10.35 -18.50 -3.44
CA PRO A 42 9.88 -19.72 -2.79
C PRO A 42 8.95 -20.55 -3.68
N THR A 43 8.92 -21.87 -3.48
CA THR A 43 8.04 -22.78 -4.22
C THR A 43 6.56 -22.49 -3.99
N GLU A 44 6.20 -21.96 -2.81
CA GLU A 44 4.83 -21.57 -2.47
C GLU A 44 4.24 -20.53 -3.43
N TRP A 45 5.10 -19.78 -4.17
CA TRP A 45 4.64 -18.75 -5.09
C TRP A 45 4.16 -19.29 -6.45
N GLU A 46 4.44 -20.55 -6.78
CA GLU A 46 4.21 -21.12 -8.12
C GLU A 46 2.76 -20.96 -8.62
N ASN A 47 1.79 -21.07 -7.70
CA ASN A 47 0.36 -20.98 -7.99
C ASN A 47 -0.23 -19.56 -7.88
N TYR A 48 0.61 -18.54 -7.75
CA TYR A 48 0.20 -17.15 -7.60
C TYR A 48 0.79 -16.28 -8.71
N ASP A 49 0.15 -15.14 -8.96
CA ASP A 49 0.55 -14.17 -9.98
C ASP A 49 1.22 -12.95 -9.38
N CYS A 50 0.84 -12.61 -8.14
CA CYS A 50 1.39 -11.46 -7.43
C CYS A 50 1.54 -11.75 -5.94
N ILE A 51 2.67 -11.29 -5.39
CA ILE A 51 3.00 -11.34 -3.97
C ILE A 51 2.85 -9.92 -3.43
N LEU A 52 2.05 -9.77 -2.39
CA LEU A 52 1.83 -8.52 -1.68
C LEU A 52 2.49 -8.55 -0.30
N ALA A 53 2.84 -7.39 0.24
CA ALA A 53 3.31 -7.29 1.62
C ALA A 53 2.22 -7.80 2.58
N GLU A 54 2.59 -8.43 3.69
CA GLU A 54 1.64 -8.81 4.73
C GLU A 54 0.71 -7.65 5.10
N PRO A 55 -0.60 -7.90 5.26
CA PRO A 55 -1.56 -6.84 5.53
C PRO A 55 -1.33 -6.19 6.90
N LEU A 56 -1.56 -4.89 6.93
CA LEU A 56 -1.62 -4.12 8.15
C LEU A 56 -3.07 -4.09 8.64
N THR A 57 -3.33 -4.71 9.79
CA THR A 57 -4.63 -4.61 10.47
C THR A 57 -4.74 -3.25 11.16
N LEU A 58 -5.88 -2.59 10.96
CA LEU A 58 -6.17 -1.27 11.51
C LEU A 58 -6.74 -1.40 12.93
N ASP A 59 -5.85 -1.67 13.90
CA ASP A 59 -6.18 -1.90 15.31
C ASP A 59 -6.61 -0.62 16.04
N LYS A 60 -7.54 -0.78 17.00
CA LYS A 60 -8.02 0.30 17.87
C LYS A 60 -6.88 1.05 18.57
N GLN A 61 -5.83 0.37 19.03
CA GLN A 61 -4.74 1.00 19.79
C GLN A 61 -3.88 1.97 18.95
N LYS A 62 -3.53 1.59 17.72
CA LYS A 62 -2.80 2.47 16.79
C LYS A 62 -3.68 3.63 16.34
N PHE A 63 -4.96 3.35 16.17
CA PHE A 63 -5.97 4.30 15.79
C PHE A 63 -6.24 5.37 16.86
N MET A 64 -6.26 5.02 18.14
CA MET A 64 -6.41 5.99 19.25
C MET A 64 -5.30 7.04 19.28
N LYS A 65 -4.08 6.72 18.83
CA LYS A 65 -3.00 7.70 18.69
C LYS A 65 -3.29 8.71 17.57
N LEU A 66 -3.84 8.26 16.45
CA LEU A 66 -4.24 9.13 15.33
C LEU A 66 -5.44 10.01 15.69
N LEU A 67 -6.39 9.49 16.46
CA LEU A 67 -7.55 10.23 16.94
C LEU A 67 -7.17 11.39 17.86
N LYS A 68 -6.16 11.23 18.72
CA LYS A 68 -5.69 12.32 19.58
C LYS A 68 -5.22 13.56 18.80
N HIS A 69 -4.74 13.37 17.58
CA HIS A 69 -4.32 14.47 16.70
C HIS A 69 -5.43 14.99 15.78
N ASN A 70 -6.58 14.29 15.69
CA ASN A 70 -7.66 14.59 14.74
C ASN A 70 -9.05 14.62 15.41
N PHE A 71 -9.17 15.28 16.55
CA PHE A 71 -10.40 15.34 17.35
C PHE A 71 -11.65 15.75 16.54
N LYS A 72 -11.49 16.66 15.59
CA LYS A 72 -12.60 17.13 14.72
C LYS A 72 -13.23 16.01 13.90
N TYR A 73 -12.47 14.95 13.56
CA TYR A 73 -13.02 13.81 12.80
C TYR A 73 -13.85 12.88 13.67
N ILE A 74 -13.54 12.76 14.96
CA ILE A 74 -14.33 11.97 15.93
C ILE A 74 -15.73 12.55 16.07
N PHE A 75 -15.85 13.88 16.18
CA PHE A 75 -17.16 14.54 16.24
C PHE A 75 -18.00 14.29 15.00
N LYS A 76 -17.38 14.16 13.82
CA LYS A 76 -18.10 13.83 12.58
C LYS A 76 -18.49 12.35 12.49
N LYS A 77 -17.79 11.45 13.16
CA LYS A 77 -18.03 10.01 13.10
C LYS A 77 -17.76 9.36 14.46
N PRO A 78 -18.65 9.57 15.47
CA PRO A 78 -18.47 9.04 16.83
C PRO A 78 -18.44 7.50 16.88
N SER A 79 -19.03 6.82 15.88
CA SER A 79 -18.96 5.36 15.75
C SER A 79 -17.53 4.80 15.68
N LEU A 80 -16.52 5.61 15.34
CA LEU A 80 -15.12 5.21 15.37
C LEU A 80 -14.58 4.85 16.75
N LEU A 81 -15.22 5.33 17.81
CA LEU A 81 -14.87 4.96 19.19
C LEU A 81 -15.31 3.53 19.52
N ILE A 82 -16.31 3.03 18.83
CA ILE A 82 -16.93 1.72 19.07
C ILE A 82 -16.51 0.71 18.00
N ASN A 83 -16.49 1.12 16.72
CA ASN A 83 -16.23 0.29 15.58
C ASN A 83 -14.72 0.21 15.23
N ARG A 84 -14.36 -0.83 14.46
CA ARG A 84 -13.02 -0.92 13.86
C ARG A 84 -12.84 0.20 12.81
N CYS A 85 -11.62 0.75 12.74
CA CYS A 85 -11.23 1.70 11.70
C CYS A 85 -11.23 1.02 10.32
N THR A 86 -11.86 1.63 9.34
CA THR A 86 -11.77 1.17 7.95
C THR A 86 -10.52 1.74 7.26
N ILE A 87 -10.16 1.16 6.10
CA ILE A 87 -9.06 1.69 5.26
C ILE A 87 -9.38 3.14 4.87
N LYS A 88 -10.65 3.44 4.57
CA LYS A 88 -11.14 4.79 4.26
C LYS A 88 -10.94 5.75 5.43
N ASP A 89 -11.34 5.35 6.63
CA ASP A 89 -11.16 6.15 7.84
C ASP A 89 -9.68 6.41 8.13
N HIS A 90 -8.84 5.39 7.97
CA HIS A 90 -7.40 5.51 8.14
C HIS A 90 -6.79 6.53 7.16
N PHE A 91 -7.23 6.52 5.90
CA PHE A 91 -6.78 7.52 4.93
C PHE A 91 -7.24 8.92 5.32
N TYR A 92 -8.51 9.10 5.67
CA TYR A 92 -9.09 10.39 6.04
C TYR A 92 -8.40 11.03 7.25
N LEU A 93 -8.07 10.25 8.24
CA LEU A 93 -7.39 10.71 9.44
C LEU A 93 -5.97 11.19 9.17
N ASN A 94 -5.28 10.57 8.20
CA ASN A 94 -3.90 10.92 7.89
C ASN A 94 -3.79 12.02 6.82
N HIS A 95 -4.75 12.11 5.89
CA HIS A 95 -4.61 12.91 4.67
C HIS A 95 -5.82 13.78 4.36
N GLY A 96 -6.90 13.69 5.15
CA GLY A 96 -8.19 14.33 4.86
C GLY A 96 -9.03 13.52 3.86
N SER A 97 -10.32 13.85 3.78
CA SER A 97 -11.27 13.12 2.93
C SER A 97 -11.21 13.54 1.46
N PHE A 98 -10.95 14.81 1.19
CA PHE A 98 -11.08 15.43 -0.12
C PHE A 98 -10.33 14.66 -1.23
N PHE A 99 -9.04 14.37 -1.03
CA PHE A 99 -8.21 13.76 -2.08
C PHE A 99 -8.65 12.34 -2.45
N LEU A 100 -9.07 11.54 -1.46
CA LEU A 100 -9.55 10.19 -1.74
C LEU A 100 -10.93 10.21 -2.40
N ASP A 101 -11.84 11.06 -1.94
CA ASP A 101 -13.19 11.15 -2.49
C ASP A 101 -13.16 11.64 -3.94
N GLU A 102 -12.34 12.66 -4.27
CA GLU A 102 -12.18 13.11 -5.64
C GLU A 102 -11.47 12.07 -6.51
N ALA A 103 -10.43 11.41 -5.99
CA ALA A 103 -9.74 10.36 -6.72
C ALA A 103 -10.66 9.18 -7.10
N ILE A 104 -11.55 8.77 -6.19
CA ILE A 104 -12.54 7.71 -6.47
C ILE A 104 -13.45 8.09 -7.64
N LYS A 105 -13.92 9.33 -7.71
CA LYS A 105 -14.80 9.80 -8.80
C LYS A 105 -14.15 9.72 -10.19
N LEU A 106 -12.83 9.65 -10.27
CA LEU A 106 -12.07 9.56 -11.52
C LEU A 106 -11.85 8.13 -12.01
N LEU A 107 -12.27 7.13 -11.25
CA LEU A 107 -12.33 5.74 -11.67
C LEU A 107 -13.61 5.48 -12.51
N ASP A 108 -13.60 4.41 -13.30
CA ASP A 108 -14.79 3.93 -14.00
C ASP A 108 -15.87 3.50 -12.99
N LYS A 109 -17.16 3.65 -13.31
CA LYS A 109 -18.26 3.44 -12.37
C LYS A 109 -18.20 2.10 -11.63
N ASN A 110 -18.02 1.00 -12.37
CA ASN A 110 -17.90 -0.34 -11.79
C ASN A 110 -16.71 -0.46 -10.83
N GLU A 111 -15.61 0.18 -11.15
CA GLU A 111 -14.41 0.19 -10.34
C GLU A 111 -14.55 1.08 -9.08
N GLN A 112 -15.30 2.19 -9.19
CA GLN A 112 -15.63 3.02 -8.04
C GLN A 112 -16.31 2.20 -6.95
N ASP A 113 -17.35 1.45 -7.30
CA ASP A 113 -18.15 0.65 -6.36
C ASP A 113 -17.29 -0.44 -5.70
N LYS A 114 -16.49 -1.15 -6.49
CA LYS A 114 -15.56 -2.18 -5.98
C LYS A 114 -14.50 -1.59 -5.06
N PHE A 115 -13.88 -0.47 -5.46
CA PHE A 115 -12.85 0.18 -4.65
C PHE A 115 -13.43 0.76 -3.36
N GLN A 116 -14.63 1.33 -3.38
CA GLN A 116 -15.31 1.76 -2.16
C GLN A 116 -15.59 0.59 -1.21
N ASN A 117 -16.03 -0.55 -1.74
CA ASN A 117 -16.23 -1.75 -0.93
C ASN A 117 -14.91 -2.23 -0.31
N TYR A 118 -13.82 -2.25 -1.06
CA TYR A 118 -12.48 -2.55 -0.53
C TYR A 118 -12.06 -1.59 0.58
N LEU A 119 -12.30 -0.28 0.41
CA LEU A 119 -11.97 0.75 1.39
C LEU A 119 -12.78 0.66 2.70
N ASN A 120 -13.89 -0.07 2.72
CA ASN A 120 -14.65 -0.38 3.93
C ASN A 120 -14.04 -1.55 4.73
N GLY A 121 -13.03 -2.24 4.20
CA GLY A 121 -12.25 -3.25 4.91
C GLY A 121 -11.44 -2.68 6.07
N HIS A 122 -10.88 -3.57 6.88
CA HIS A 122 -10.14 -3.24 8.10
C HIS A 122 -8.65 -3.57 8.04
N GLU A 123 -8.17 -4.00 6.87
CA GLU A 123 -6.77 -4.33 6.62
C GLU A 123 -6.39 -4.04 5.17
N PHE A 124 -5.15 -3.70 4.93
CA PHE A 124 -4.61 -3.49 3.59
C PHE A 124 -3.11 -3.80 3.54
N ASN A 125 -2.61 -4.14 2.35
CA ASN A 125 -1.18 -4.41 2.13
C ASN A 125 -0.45 -3.07 1.94
N PRO A 126 0.45 -2.67 2.85
CA PRO A 126 1.01 -1.33 2.89
C PRO A 126 2.23 -1.14 1.99
N HIS A 127 2.67 0.12 1.86
CA HIS A 127 3.99 0.54 1.38
C HIS A 127 4.26 0.41 -0.11
N ASN A 128 3.27 0.14 -0.96
CA ASN A 128 3.46 -0.10 -2.39
C ASN A 128 4.49 -1.22 -2.67
N LEU A 129 4.51 -2.26 -1.81
CA LEU A 129 5.40 -3.41 -1.94
C LEU A 129 4.67 -4.54 -2.66
N PHE A 130 5.25 -5.02 -3.77
CA PHE A 130 4.74 -6.17 -4.49
C PHE A 130 5.82 -6.84 -5.33
N ILE A 131 5.58 -8.10 -5.68
CA ILE A 131 6.38 -8.87 -6.65
C ILE A 131 5.38 -9.56 -7.58
N CYS A 132 5.45 -9.36 -8.87
CA CYS A 132 4.57 -10.00 -9.84
C CYS A 132 5.31 -10.94 -10.78
N LYS A 133 4.58 -11.97 -11.26
CA LYS A 133 5.14 -13.10 -12.01
C LYS A 133 5.60 -12.74 -13.42
N ASN A 134 5.04 -11.69 -14.03
CA ASN A 134 5.39 -11.36 -15.40
C ASN A 134 5.25 -9.87 -15.72
N THR A 135 5.90 -9.46 -16.80
CA THR A 135 5.88 -8.07 -17.28
C THR A 135 4.51 -7.64 -17.80
N THR A 136 3.67 -8.54 -18.26
CA THR A 136 2.33 -8.21 -18.79
C THR A 136 1.43 -7.71 -17.66
N LEU A 137 1.37 -8.45 -16.55
CA LEU A 137 0.61 -8.04 -15.36
C LEU A 137 1.13 -6.72 -14.79
N LEU A 138 2.47 -6.57 -14.72
CA LEU A 138 3.12 -5.34 -14.29
C LEU A 138 2.75 -4.14 -15.16
N ASN A 139 2.83 -4.30 -16.48
CA ASN A 139 2.52 -3.23 -17.43
C ASN A 139 1.03 -2.85 -17.38
N SER A 140 0.13 -3.83 -17.22
CA SER A 140 -1.31 -3.59 -17.05
C SER A 140 -1.59 -2.77 -15.78
N TYR A 141 -0.95 -3.13 -14.66
CA TYR A 141 -1.05 -2.35 -13.42
C TYR A 141 -0.54 -0.92 -13.62
N TYR A 142 0.66 -0.76 -14.19
CA TYR A 142 1.22 0.58 -14.37
C TYR A 142 0.43 1.45 -15.34
N ALA A 143 -0.05 0.89 -16.43
CA ALA A 143 -0.93 1.62 -17.35
C ALA A 143 -2.18 2.14 -16.63
N LYS A 144 -2.78 1.30 -15.77
CA LYS A 144 -3.99 1.67 -15.04
C LYS A 144 -3.71 2.70 -13.94
N ILE A 145 -2.72 2.45 -13.08
CA ILE A 145 -2.44 3.33 -11.95
C ILE A 145 -1.96 4.71 -12.38
N PHE A 146 -1.05 4.81 -13.36
CA PHE A 146 -0.56 6.09 -13.83
C PHE A 146 -1.63 6.90 -14.55
N ASN A 147 -2.46 6.26 -15.40
CA ASN A 147 -3.60 6.95 -16.01
C ASN A 147 -4.54 7.56 -14.96
N TRP A 148 -4.84 6.82 -13.90
CA TRP A 148 -5.66 7.35 -12.81
C TRP A 148 -4.97 8.46 -12.03
N LEU A 149 -3.70 8.30 -11.67
CA LEU A 149 -2.96 9.32 -10.92
C LEU A 149 -2.75 10.61 -11.73
N PHE A 150 -2.55 10.55 -13.04
CA PHE A 150 -2.50 11.74 -13.89
C PHE A 150 -3.83 12.48 -13.92
N LYS A 151 -4.97 11.78 -13.97
CA LYS A 151 -6.29 12.41 -13.82
C LYS A 151 -6.43 13.10 -12.45
N CYS A 152 -5.94 12.45 -11.37
CA CYS A 152 -5.91 13.07 -10.05
C CYS A 152 -5.04 14.34 -10.03
N GLU A 153 -3.87 14.31 -10.68
CA GLU A 153 -2.94 15.43 -10.74
C GLU A 153 -3.60 16.66 -11.41
N GLU A 154 -4.35 16.46 -12.52
CA GLU A 154 -5.05 17.55 -13.20
C GLU A 154 -6.04 18.30 -12.28
N ILE A 155 -6.63 17.60 -11.31
CA ILE A 155 -7.52 18.22 -10.32
C ILE A 155 -6.73 18.81 -9.16
N PHE A 156 -5.75 18.04 -8.63
CA PHE A 156 -5.08 18.38 -7.38
C PHE A 156 -4.04 19.49 -7.54
N LYS A 157 -3.48 19.71 -8.73
CA LYS A 157 -2.57 20.83 -8.99
C LYS A 157 -3.18 22.23 -8.73
N LYS A 158 -4.50 22.30 -8.63
CA LYS A 158 -5.22 23.55 -8.29
C LYS A 158 -5.19 23.86 -6.79
N PHE A 159 -4.70 22.93 -5.97
CA PHE A 159 -4.65 23.06 -4.53
C PHE A 159 -3.19 23.18 -4.06
N ASP A 160 -3.01 23.94 -2.98
CA ASP A 160 -1.70 24.02 -2.34
C ASP A 160 -1.29 22.66 -1.75
N LEU A 161 -0.23 22.07 -2.32
CA LEU A 161 0.35 20.79 -1.93
C LEU A 161 1.67 20.95 -1.13
N ASP A 162 1.92 22.09 -0.52
CA ASP A 162 3.24 22.42 0.06
C ASP A 162 3.60 21.64 1.32
N THR A 163 2.64 21.10 2.04
CA THR A 163 2.97 20.25 3.20
C THR A 163 3.51 18.88 2.77
N TYR A 164 4.40 18.30 3.56
CA TYR A 164 5.02 16.99 3.30
C TYR A 164 4.01 15.88 2.99
N GLY A 165 2.88 15.83 3.72
CA GLY A 165 1.82 14.86 3.50
C GLY A 165 1.09 15.05 2.17
N LYS A 166 0.83 16.30 1.80
CA LYS A 166 0.15 16.63 0.54
C LYS A 166 1.05 16.36 -0.68
N LYS A 167 2.34 16.67 -0.62
CA LYS A 167 3.31 16.34 -1.69
C LYS A 167 3.38 14.85 -2.01
N ARG A 168 3.03 14.00 -1.04
CA ARG A 168 3.05 12.53 -1.19
C ARG A 168 1.68 11.91 -1.44
N ILE A 169 0.65 12.73 -1.66
CA ILE A 169 -0.74 12.27 -1.76
C ILE A 169 -0.94 11.18 -2.82
N TYR A 170 -0.27 11.31 -3.97
CA TYR A 170 -0.32 10.32 -5.05
C TYR A 170 0.24 8.96 -4.61
N GLY A 171 1.32 8.96 -3.82
CA GLY A 171 1.89 7.75 -3.24
C GLY A 171 0.96 7.08 -2.23
N PHE A 172 0.21 7.85 -1.44
CA PHE A 172 -0.78 7.33 -0.51
C PHE A 172 -2.03 6.80 -1.21
N LEU A 173 -2.47 7.44 -2.30
CA LEU A 173 -3.54 6.92 -3.15
C LEU A 173 -3.11 5.60 -3.81
N ALA A 174 -1.91 5.56 -4.39
CA ALA A 174 -1.34 4.34 -4.97
C ALA A 174 -1.25 3.20 -3.95
N GLU A 175 -0.85 3.49 -2.70
CA GLU A 175 -0.76 2.50 -1.61
C GLU A 175 -2.11 1.85 -1.27
N ARG A 176 -3.23 2.54 -1.47
CA ARG A 176 -4.56 1.98 -1.27
C ARG A 176 -5.07 1.23 -2.51
N TYR A 177 -4.73 1.74 -3.69
CA TYR A 177 -5.20 1.20 -4.95
C TYR A 177 -4.45 -0.08 -5.37
N LEU A 178 -3.14 -0.17 -5.09
CA LEU A 178 -2.29 -1.29 -5.47
C LEU A 178 -2.84 -2.66 -5.01
N PRO A 179 -3.07 -2.90 -3.71
CA PRO A 179 -3.56 -4.21 -3.27
C PRO A 179 -4.99 -4.48 -3.75
N PHE A 180 -5.84 -3.47 -3.87
CA PHE A 180 -7.15 -3.60 -4.48
C PHE A 180 -7.03 -4.11 -5.92
N TRP A 181 -6.23 -3.44 -6.75
CA TRP A 181 -6.10 -3.80 -8.15
C TRP A 181 -5.55 -5.21 -8.35
N PHE A 182 -4.49 -5.58 -7.64
CA PHE A 182 -3.93 -6.92 -7.76
C PHE A 182 -4.89 -8.02 -7.28
N LYS A 183 -5.62 -7.81 -6.20
CA LYS A 183 -6.63 -8.75 -5.70
C LYS A 183 -7.81 -8.93 -6.66
N GLU A 184 -8.18 -7.90 -7.42
CA GLU A 184 -9.23 -7.98 -8.45
C GLU A 184 -8.76 -8.61 -9.76
N ASN A 185 -7.47 -8.54 -10.10
CA ASN A 185 -6.97 -8.88 -11.42
C ASN A 185 -5.98 -10.06 -11.44
N SER A 186 -5.64 -10.64 -10.30
CA SER A 186 -4.65 -11.71 -10.19
C SER A 186 -4.83 -12.55 -8.93
N LYS A 187 -4.22 -13.72 -8.90
CA LYS A 187 -4.17 -14.56 -7.71
C LYS A 187 -3.02 -14.08 -6.81
N THR A 188 -3.35 -13.50 -5.67
CA THR A 188 -2.38 -12.88 -4.76
C THR A 188 -2.03 -13.77 -3.58
N LEU A 189 -0.80 -13.63 -3.06
CA LEU A 189 -0.32 -14.20 -1.82
C LEU A 189 0.31 -13.11 -0.95
N ASP A 190 -0.03 -13.07 0.32
CA ASP A 190 0.61 -12.18 1.28
C ASP A 190 1.93 -12.78 1.77
N TRP A 191 3.00 -11.95 1.83
CA TRP A 191 4.34 -12.39 2.18
C TRP A 191 5.04 -11.45 3.16
N PRO A 192 5.82 -11.97 4.14
CA PRO A 192 6.44 -11.16 5.16
C PRO A 192 7.51 -10.22 4.61
N TYR A 193 7.55 -9.04 5.21
CA TYR A 193 8.60 -8.06 5.04
C TYR A 193 9.03 -7.50 6.40
N VAL A 194 10.23 -6.94 6.47
CA VAL A 194 10.72 -6.24 7.66
C VAL A 194 11.04 -4.80 7.36
N TYR A 195 10.78 -3.93 8.33
CA TYR A 195 11.32 -2.58 8.35
C TYR A 195 12.64 -2.60 9.13
N PHE A 196 13.71 -2.12 8.48
CA PHE A 196 15.04 -2.03 9.10
C PHE A 196 15.63 -0.64 8.89
N ASP A 197 15.88 0.09 9.99
CA ASP A 197 16.43 1.43 9.91
C ASP A 197 17.96 1.39 9.83
N THR A 198 18.48 1.41 8.61
CA THR A 198 19.93 1.39 8.33
C THR A 198 20.68 2.56 8.93
N ASN A 199 20.02 3.68 9.27
CA ASN A 199 20.69 4.84 9.88
C ASN A 199 21.14 4.58 11.34
N LYS A 200 20.46 3.65 12.02
CA LYS A 200 20.84 3.28 13.41
C LYS A 200 22.20 2.54 13.48
N PHE A 201 22.75 2.12 12.37
CA PHE A 201 23.97 1.32 12.26
C PHE A 201 25.08 2.04 11.48
N LYS A 202 24.86 3.30 11.10
CA LYS A 202 25.95 4.17 10.64
C LYS A 202 26.72 4.64 11.87
N LYS A 203 27.83 3.96 12.18
CA LYS A 203 28.87 4.50 13.04
C LYS A 203 29.80 5.37 12.24
#